data_7430c151c4126e8b182ca2a656d4de28
#
_entry.id   7430c151c4126e8b182ca2a656d4de28
#
_cell.length_a   1.000
_cell.length_b   1.000
_cell.length_c   1.000
_cell.angle_alpha   90.00
_cell.angle_beta   90.00
_cell.angle_gamma   90.00
#
_symmetry.space_group_name_H-M   'P 1'
#
loop_
_entity.id
_entity.type
_entity.pdbx_description
1 polymer ?
#
loop_
_entity_poly.entity_id
_entity_poly.type
_entity_poly.pdbx_seq_one_letter_code
_entity_poly.pdbx_strand_id
1 'polypeptide(L)'
;MSAVSLAPRALYEEVAELLRQRIFRRELEPGSWIDEVKLAQEYGISRTPLREALKVLAAEGLVTMKVRRGAYVTEVSEQDLAEVYHLLSLLESDAAGVVASKASDAELRELQAIHDDLEAAVRQRDRFFTINERFHMRLLEVAGNRWRNQMVADLRKVMKLNRHHSLLKSGRIEESLAEHRLVLQALLARDAAAATLRMQEHFRNGLEAAA
;
A
#
# COMPACT_ATOMS: atom_id res chain seq x y z
N MET A 1 33.06 -26.81 -0.66
CA MET A 1 32.15 -25.66 -0.47
C MET A 1 31.21 -25.63 -1.67
N SER A 2 29.99 -26.08 -1.49
CA SER A 2 28.98 -26.10 -2.57
C SER A 2 28.54 -24.67 -2.87
N ALA A 3 28.69 -24.24 -4.13
CA ALA A 3 28.15 -22.97 -4.61
C ALA A 3 26.63 -22.99 -4.48
N VAL A 4 26.08 -22.11 -3.68
CA VAL A 4 24.64 -21.83 -3.66
C VAL A 4 24.33 -21.09 -4.96
N SER A 5 23.84 -21.81 -5.96
CA SER A 5 23.30 -21.20 -7.17
C SER A 5 21.95 -20.57 -6.79
N LEU A 6 21.87 -19.24 -6.76
CA LEU A 6 20.59 -18.54 -6.72
C LEU A 6 19.91 -18.81 -8.07
N ALA A 7 18.79 -19.54 -8.04
CA ALA A 7 17.98 -19.74 -9.23
C ALA A 7 17.56 -18.37 -9.81
N PRO A 8 17.55 -18.18 -11.14
CA PRO A 8 16.93 -17.01 -11.74
C PRO A 8 15.49 -16.89 -11.23
N ARG A 9 14.98 -15.67 -11.09
CA ARG A 9 13.58 -15.41 -10.68
C ARG A 9 12.68 -16.35 -11.45
N ALA A 10 11.82 -17.06 -10.74
CA ALA A 10 10.93 -18.00 -11.38
C ALA A 10 9.99 -17.22 -12.34
N LEU A 11 9.78 -17.74 -13.54
CA LEU A 11 9.00 -17.07 -14.59
C LEU A 11 7.62 -16.58 -14.10
N TYR A 12 6.98 -17.32 -13.18
CA TYR A 12 5.70 -16.91 -12.61
C TYR A 12 5.81 -15.62 -11.76
N GLU A 13 6.94 -15.35 -11.12
CA GLU A 13 7.15 -14.12 -10.35
C GLU A 13 7.27 -12.90 -11.26
N GLU A 14 7.95 -13.04 -12.40
CA GLU A 14 8.04 -11.99 -13.42
C GLU A 14 6.67 -11.71 -14.01
N VAL A 15 5.90 -12.76 -14.32
CA VAL A 15 4.53 -12.63 -14.83
C VAL A 15 3.61 -11.99 -13.80
N ALA A 16 3.74 -12.35 -12.52
CA ALA A 16 2.97 -11.72 -11.44
C ALA A 16 3.29 -10.22 -11.33
N GLU A 17 4.57 -9.84 -11.47
CA GLU A 17 4.95 -8.43 -11.45
C GLU A 17 4.38 -7.65 -12.64
N LEU A 18 4.47 -8.20 -13.86
CA LEU A 18 3.87 -7.58 -15.06
C LEU A 18 2.36 -7.39 -14.90
N LEU A 19 1.64 -8.43 -14.45
CA LEU A 19 0.19 -8.35 -14.23
C LEU A 19 -0.15 -7.34 -13.12
N ARG A 20 0.62 -7.30 -12.03
CA ARG A 20 0.44 -6.34 -10.94
C ARG A 20 0.53 -4.90 -11.46
N GLN A 21 1.53 -4.60 -12.29
CA GLN A 21 1.67 -3.29 -12.91
C GLN A 21 0.49 -2.96 -13.81
N ARG A 22 0.00 -3.91 -14.62
CA ARG A 22 -1.17 -3.72 -15.49
C ARG A 22 -2.46 -3.46 -14.70
N ILE A 23 -2.65 -4.15 -13.57
CA ILE A 23 -3.76 -3.91 -12.65
C ILE A 23 -3.67 -2.50 -12.06
N PHE A 24 -2.50 -2.11 -11.56
CA PHE A 24 -2.31 -0.77 -10.99
C PHE A 24 -2.43 0.37 -12.01
N ARG A 25 -2.10 0.12 -13.28
CA ARG A 25 -2.31 1.08 -14.38
C ARG A 25 -3.71 1.04 -14.96
N ARG A 26 -4.60 0.18 -14.44
CA ARG A 26 -5.95 -0.08 -14.98
C ARG A 26 -5.98 -0.52 -16.44
N GLU A 27 -4.93 -1.12 -16.92
CA GLU A 27 -4.94 -1.85 -18.20
C GLU A 27 -5.76 -3.15 -18.09
N LEU A 28 -5.87 -3.67 -16.86
CA LEU A 28 -6.82 -4.71 -16.47
C LEU A 28 -7.78 -4.06 -15.46
N GLU A 29 -9.01 -3.81 -15.91
CA GLU A 29 -10.01 -3.06 -15.13
C GLU A 29 -10.50 -3.84 -13.89
N PRO A 30 -10.78 -3.17 -12.75
CA PRO A 30 -11.42 -3.81 -11.61
C PRO A 30 -12.69 -4.55 -12.01
N GLY A 31 -12.90 -5.74 -11.43
CA GLY A 31 -14.03 -6.60 -11.74
C GLY A 31 -13.94 -7.34 -13.08
N SER A 32 -12.99 -6.98 -13.96
CA SER A 32 -12.86 -7.62 -15.27
C SER A 32 -12.35 -9.06 -15.18
N TRP A 33 -12.85 -9.91 -16.07
CA TRP A 33 -12.35 -11.25 -16.24
C TRP A 33 -10.97 -11.27 -16.88
N ILE A 34 -10.07 -12.08 -16.34
CA ILE A 34 -8.70 -12.25 -16.84
C ILE A 34 -8.67 -13.40 -17.83
N ASP A 35 -8.45 -13.08 -19.11
CA ASP A 35 -8.31 -14.09 -20.17
C ASP A 35 -6.93 -14.74 -20.12
N GLU A 36 -6.86 -15.90 -19.43
CA GLU A 36 -5.61 -16.67 -19.31
C GLU A 36 -5.05 -17.13 -20.66
N VAL A 37 -5.91 -17.38 -21.65
CA VAL A 37 -5.46 -17.86 -22.98
C VAL A 37 -4.81 -16.72 -23.73
N LYS A 38 -5.48 -15.59 -23.78
CA LYS A 38 -4.98 -14.37 -24.45
C LYS A 38 -3.68 -13.90 -23.83
N LEU A 39 -3.60 -13.84 -22.49
CA LEU A 39 -2.39 -13.41 -21.79
C LEU A 39 -1.22 -14.38 -21.98
N ALA A 40 -1.47 -15.68 -21.97
CA ALA A 40 -0.42 -16.66 -22.24
C ALA A 40 0.16 -16.52 -23.65
N GLN A 41 -0.71 -16.26 -24.64
CA GLN A 41 -0.29 -15.98 -26.03
C GLN A 41 0.49 -14.66 -26.12
N GLU A 42 -0.01 -13.60 -25.49
CA GLU A 42 0.62 -12.29 -25.47
C GLU A 42 2.04 -12.33 -24.89
N TYR A 43 2.23 -13.09 -23.82
CA TYR A 43 3.55 -13.23 -23.15
C TYR A 43 4.42 -14.34 -23.72
N GLY A 44 3.93 -15.12 -24.68
CA GLY A 44 4.68 -16.23 -25.29
C GLY A 44 5.00 -17.36 -24.31
N ILE A 45 4.14 -17.60 -23.31
CA ILE A 45 4.33 -18.59 -22.25
C ILE A 45 3.21 -19.62 -22.22
N SER A 46 3.44 -20.74 -21.53
CA SER A 46 2.37 -21.69 -21.23
C SER A 46 1.42 -21.15 -20.15
N ARG A 47 0.24 -21.76 -20.00
CA ARG A 47 -0.74 -21.35 -18.97
C ARG A 47 -0.30 -21.68 -17.54
N THR A 48 0.65 -22.59 -17.35
CA THR A 48 1.10 -22.99 -16.02
C THR A 48 1.74 -21.84 -15.24
N PRO A 49 2.82 -21.19 -15.72
CA PRO A 49 3.41 -20.06 -15.01
C PRO A 49 2.43 -18.89 -14.85
N LEU A 50 1.50 -18.67 -15.80
CA LEU A 50 0.47 -17.65 -15.68
C LEU A 50 -0.50 -17.96 -14.51
N ARG A 51 -0.93 -19.21 -14.36
CA ARG A 51 -1.79 -19.60 -13.25
C ARG A 51 -1.11 -19.49 -11.89
N GLU A 52 0.18 -19.86 -11.82
CA GLU A 52 0.94 -19.65 -10.58
C GLU A 52 1.07 -18.15 -10.25
N ALA A 53 1.31 -17.31 -11.24
CA ALA A 53 1.29 -15.85 -11.07
C ALA A 53 -0.07 -15.34 -10.57
N LEU A 54 -1.18 -15.82 -11.13
CA LEU A 54 -2.53 -15.45 -10.67
C LEU A 54 -2.82 -15.90 -9.24
N LYS A 55 -2.28 -17.06 -8.82
CA LYS A 55 -2.39 -17.48 -7.40
C LYS A 55 -1.61 -16.55 -6.47
N VAL A 56 -0.42 -16.12 -6.87
CA VAL A 56 0.35 -15.10 -6.10
C VAL A 56 -0.47 -13.83 -5.97
N LEU A 57 -1.01 -13.32 -7.09
CA LEU A 57 -1.85 -12.11 -7.07
C LEU A 57 -3.15 -12.29 -6.28
N ALA A 58 -3.70 -13.50 -6.25
CA ALA A 58 -4.86 -13.82 -5.41
C ALA A 58 -4.50 -13.81 -3.92
N ALA A 59 -3.35 -14.35 -3.54
CA ALA A 59 -2.85 -14.25 -2.16
C ALA A 59 -2.54 -12.79 -1.73
N GLU A 60 -2.22 -11.93 -2.70
CA GLU A 60 -2.05 -10.49 -2.49
C GLU A 60 -3.38 -9.70 -2.50
N GLY A 61 -4.50 -10.36 -2.78
CA GLY A 61 -5.81 -9.71 -2.88
C GLY A 61 -6.05 -8.91 -4.17
N LEU A 62 -5.11 -8.95 -5.14
CA LEU A 62 -5.24 -8.23 -6.42
C LEU A 62 -6.12 -8.96 -7.45
N VAL A 63 -6.27 -10.26 -7.28
CA VAL A 63 -7.06 -11.14 -8.13
C VAL A 63 -8.02 -11.95 -7.27
N THR A 64 -9.25 -12.10 -7.74
CA THR A 64 -10.27 -12.96 -7.13
C THR A 64 -10.45 -14.19 -7.98
N MET A 65 -10.15 -15.39 -7.42
CA MET A 65 -10.37 -16.67 -8.07
C MET A 65 -11.81 -17.14 -7.84
N LYS A 66 -12.62 -17.20 -8.91
CA LYS A 66 -14.01 -17.72 -8.82
C LYS A 66 -14.06 -19.16 -9.32
N VAL A 67 -14.58 -20.06 -8.47
CA VAL A 67 -14.67 -21.50 -8.80
C VAL A 67 -15.41 -21.70 -10.13
N ARG A 68 -14.81 -22.43 -11.07
CA ARG A 68 -15.32 -22.72 -12.42
C ARG A 68 -15.53 -21.50 -13.32
N ARG A 69 -15.21 -20.29 -12.87
CA ARG A 69 -15.39 -19.03 -13.64
C ARG A 69 -14.07 -18.35 -13.98
N GLY A 70 -12.94 -18.82 -13.42
CA GLY A 70 -11.61 -18.26 -13.69
C GLY A 70 -11.21 -17.14 -12.73
N ALA A 71 -10.26 -16.33 -13.15
CA ALA A 71 -9.68 -15.24 -12.40
C ALA A 71 -10.30 -13.89 -12.81
N TYR A 72 -10.46 -13.01 -11.85
CA TYR A 72 -10.98 -11.64 -12.05
C TYR A 72 -10.07 -10.64 -11.32
N VAL A 73 -9.90 -9.45 -11.87
CA VAL A 73 -9.29 -8.36 -11.12
C VAL A 73 -10.18 -8.05 -9.94
N THR A 74 -9.59 -7.94 -8.75
CA THR A 74 -10.37 -7.63 -7.55
C THR A 74 -10.99 -6.24 -7.67
N GLU A 75 -12.27 -6.16 -7.37
CA GLU A 75 -13.03 -4.91 -7.24
C GLU A 75 -13.27 -4.67 -5.76
N VAL A 76 -12.99 -3.44 -5.32
CA VAL A 76 -13.20 -3.00 -3.94
C VAL A 76 -14.40 -2.08 -3.92
N SER A 77 -15.44 -2.42 -3.18
CA SER A 77 -16.62 -1.58 -3.01
C SER A 77 -16.29 -0.35 -2.15
N GLU A 78 -17.11 0.69 -2.24
CA GLU A 78 -17.01 1.87 -1.34
C GLU A 78 -17.14 1.47 0.14
N GLN A 79 -17.98 0.48 0.44
CA GLN A 79 -18.11 -0.06 1.79
C GLN A 79 -16.82 -0.76 2.25
N ASP A 80 -16.24 -1.66 1.43
CA ASP A 80 -14.97 -2.32 1.76
C ASP A 80 -13.87 -1.30 1.99
N LEU A 81 -13.84 -0.25 1.16
CA LEU A 81 -12.88 0.83 1.29
C LEU A 81 -13.04 1.57 2.62
N ALA A 82 -14.26 1.92 2.99
CA ALA A 82 -14.56 2.58 4.26
C ALA A 82 -14.16 1.72 5.47
N GLU A 83 -14.44 0.41 5.41
CA GLU A 83 -14.06 -0.54 6.45
C GLU A 83 -12.53 -0.69 6.57
N VAL A 84 -11.81 -0.75 5.44
CA VAL A 84 -10.34 -0.80 5.40
C VAL A 84 -9.73 0.48 5.96
N TYR A 85 -10.22 1.66 5.56
CA TYR A 85 -9.75 2.95 6.11
C TYR A 85 -9.99 3.05 7.60
N HIS A 86 -11.14 2.57 8.10
CA HIS A 86 -11.44 2.53 9.52
C HIS A 86 -10.43 1.67 10.29
N LEU A 87 -10.15 0.46 9.83
CA LEU A 87 -9.16 -0.43 10.48
C LEU A 87 -7.75 0.14 10.43
N LEU A 88 -7.33 0.71 9.30
CA LEU A 88 -6.03 1.38 9.17
C LEU A 88 -5.94 2.57 10.12
N SER A 89 -6.98 3.38 10.23
CA SER A 89 -7.05 4.50 11.16
C SER A 89 -6.82 4.03 12.60
N LEU A 90 -7.49 2.97 13.05
CA LEU A 90 -7.32 2.42 14.40
C LEU A 90 -5.90 1.92 14.64
N LEU A 91 -5.35 1.15 13.71
CA LEU A 91 -4.05 0.49 13.87
C LEU A 91 -2.87 1.47 13.75
N GLU A 92 -2.94 2.40 12.82
CA GLU A 92 -1.83 3.33 12.56
C GLU A 92 -1.84 4.54 13.51
N SER A 93 -3.01 4.97 13.97
CA SER A 93 -3.08 6.02 15.00
C SER A 93 -2.59 5.54 16.36
N ASP A 94 -2.90 4.29 16.76
CA ASP A 94 -2.29 3.66 17.95
C ASP A 94 -0.77 3.58 17.78
N ALA A 95 -0.28 3.18 16.60
CA ALA A 95 1.16 3.16 16.32
C ALA A 95 1.80 4.54 16.47
N ALA A 96 1.16 5.60 15.96
CA ALA A 96 1.66 6.96 16.08
C ALA A 96 1.80 7.41 17.55
N GLY A 97 0.81 7.09 18.39
CA GLY A 97 0.87 7.34 19.83
C GLY A 97 2.02 6.60 20.51
N VAL A 98 2.24 5.33 20.15
CA VAL A 98 3.37 4.52 20.65
C VAL A 98 4.70 5.12 20.22
N VAL A 99 4.86 5.52 18.95
CA VAL A 99 6.08 6.15 18.42
C VAL A 99 6.39 7.46 19.15
N ALA A 100 5.41 8.34 19.30
CA ALA A 100 5.59 9.58 20.04
C ALA A 100 6.11 9.35 21.47
N SER A 101 5.59 8.30 22.16
CA SER A 101 5.94 8.00 23.55
C SER A 101 7.28 7.28 23.70
N LYS A 102 7.67 6.41 22.75
CA LYS A 102 8.74 5.42 22.97
C LYS A 102 9.90 5.46 21.99
N ALA A 103 9.73 6.11 20.81
CA ALA A 103 10.78 6.14 19.80
C ALA A 103 12.05 6.84 20.32
N SER A 104 13.20 6.33 19.94
CA SER A 104 14.48 7.00 20.15
C SER A 104 14.59 8.25 19.27
N ASP A 105 15.48 9.16 19.66
CA ASP A 105 15.75 10.35 18.82
C ASP A 105 16.33 9.98 17.45
N ALA A 106 17.03 8.85 17.32
CA ALA A 106 17.51 8.35 16.04
C ALA A 106 16.35 7.94 15.12
N GLU A 107 15.38 7.19 15.65
CA GLU A 107 14.19 6.77 14.90
C GLU A 107 13.30 7.96 14.50
N LEU A 108 13.17 8.97 15.35
CA LEU A 108 12.46 10.20 15.00
C LEU A 108 13.18 10.97 13.89
N ARG A 109 14.53 11.05 13.92
CA ARG A 109 15.30 11.65 12.82
C ARG A 109 15.13 10.90 11.50
N GLU A 110 15.04 9.56 11.53
CA GLU A 110 14.77 8.77 10.34
C GLU A 110 13.37 9.06 9.76
N LEU A 111 12.34 9.14 10.62
CA LEU A 111 10.99 9.52 10.19
C LEU A 111 10.96 10.93 9.60
N GLN A 112 11.69 11.86 10.19
CA GLN A 112 11.84 13.22 9.66
C GLN A 112 12.51 13.21 8.29
N ALA A 113 13.61 12.49 8.10
CA ALA A 113 14.28 12.37 6.81
C ALA A 113 13.37 11.80 5.72
N ILE A 114 12.53 10.80 6.05
CA ILE A 114 11.53 10.28 5.13
C ILE A 114 10.47 11.34 4.79
N HIS A 115 10.08 12.17 5.75
CA HIS A 115 9.14 13.25 5.52
C HIS A 115 9.76 14.37 4.66
N ASP A 116 11.02 14.70 4.84
CA ASP A 116 11.73 15.67 3.99
C ASP A 116 11.78 15.17 2.52
N ASP A 117 12.01 13.87 2.31
CA ASP A 117 11.90 13.23 1.00
C ASP A 117 10.47 13.36 0.42
N LEU A 118 9.44 13.23 1.28
CA LEU A 118 8.04 13.37 0.89
C LEU A 118 7.73 14.80 0.41
N GLU A 119 8.21 15.82 1.13
CA GLU A 119 8.10 17.22 0.73
C GLU A 119 8.75 17.48 -0.63
N ALA A 120 9.96 16.95 -0.85
CA ALA A 120 10.66 17.07 -2.11
C ALA A 120 9.93 16.39 -3.28
N ALA A 121 9.08 15.41 -3.00
CA ALA A 121 8.36 14.64 -4.00
C ALA A 121 6.96 15.19 -4.36
N VAL A 122 6.49 16.28 -3.76
CA VAL A 122 5.11 16.80 -3.88
C VAL A 122 4.64 17.00 -5.34
N ARG A 123 5.56 17.30 -6.25
CA ARG A 123 5.29 17.45 -7.69
C ARG A 123 5.50 16.19 -8.51
N GLN A 124 5.92 15.09 -7.87
CA GLN A 124 6.25 13.81 -8.50
C GLN A 124 5.33 12.73 -7.90
N ARG A 125 4.12 12.65 -8.40
CA ARG A 125 3.02 11.84 -7.87
C ARG A 125 3.44 10.42 -7.44
N ASP A 126 3.99 9.62 -8.36
CA ASP A 126 4.34 8.23 -8.06
C ASP A 126 5.43 8.10 -7.00
N ARG A 127 6.38 9.05 -7.01
CA ARG A 127 7.42 9.14 -5.99
C ARG A 127 6.83 9.54 -4.64
N PHE A 128 5.92 10.51 -4.61
CA PHE A 128 5.21 10.92 -3.40
C PHE A 128 4.53 9.72 -2.72
N PHE A 129 3.84 8.89 -3.51
CA PHE A 129 3.20 7.70 -2.99
C PHE A 129 4.14 6.66 -2.41
N THR A 130 5.22 6.40 -3.11
CA THR A 130 6.23 5.44 -2.65
C THR A 130 6.82 5.89 -1.31
N ILE A 131 7.10 7.19 -1.18
CA ILE A 131 7.66 7.76 0.06
C ILE A 131 6.60 7.82 1.16
N ASN A 132 5.35 8.19 0.82
CA ASN A 132 4.22 8.16 1.75
C ASN A 132 4.03 6.76 2.37
N GLU A 133 4.03 5.72 1.55
CA GLU A 133 3.96 4.35 2.05
C GLU A 133 5.16 4.01 2.95
N ARG A 134 6.38 4.40 2.55
CA ARG A 134 7.59 4.21 3.34
C ARG A 134 7.49 4.88 4.71
N PHE A 135 6.92 6.09 4.81
CA PHE A 135 6.71 6.79 6.06
C PHE A 135 5.81 5.98 7.01
N HIS A 136 4.64 5.55 6.55
CA HIS A 136 3.71 4.75 7.34
C HIS A 136 4.32 3.41 7.78
N MET A 137 4.97 2.71 6.86
CA MET A 137 5.60 1.42 7.20
C MET A 137 6.73 1.59 8.23
N ARG A 138 7.56 2.65 8.09
CA ARG A 138 8.61 2.93 9.07
C ARG A 138 8.06 3.29 10.45
N LEU A 139 6.99 4.06 10.49
CA LEU A 139 6.28 4.37 11.75
C LEU A 139 5.79 3.09 12.44
N LEU A 140 5.21 2.16 11.69
CA LEU A 140 4.76 0.86 12.21
C LEU A 140 5.91 -0.01 12.72
N GLU A 141 7.05 -0.03 12.02
CA GLU A 141 8.25 -0.74 12.44
C GLU A 141 8.78 -0.20 13.78
N VAL A 142 8.89 1.13 13.89
CA VAL A 142 9.33 1.80 15.13
C VAL A 142 8.37 1.50 16.29
N ALA A 143 7.07 1.47 16.03
CA ALA A 143 6.07 1.08 17.03
C ALA A 143 6.17 -0.40 17.50
N GLY A 144 6.90 -1.26 16.77
CA GLY A 144 7.41 -2.54 17.24
C GLY A 144 6.39 -3.68 17.42
N ASN A 145 5.21 -3.63 16.75
CA ASN A 145 4.21 -4.70 16.82
C ASN A 145 4.11 -5.45 15.50
N ARG A 146 4.76 -6.61 15.40
CA ARG A 146 4.82 -7.42 14.17
C ARG A 146 3.43 -7.82 13.62
N TRP A 147 2.46 -8.10 14.49
CA TRP A 147 1.13 -8.51 14.06
C TRP A 147 0.34 -7.35 13.47
N ARG A 148 0.41 -6.18 14.12
CA ARG A 148 -0.14 -4.94 13.56
C ARG A 148 0.48 -4.63 12.20
N ASN A 149 1.80 -4.73 12.08
CA ASN A 149 2.52 -4.45 10.84
C ASN A 149 2.05 -5.37 9.71
N GLN A 150 1.85 -6.66 9.98
CA GLN A 150 1.33 -7.61 8.99
C GLN A 150 -0.10 -7.25 8.58
N MET A 151 -0.99 -7.00 9.54
CA MET A 151 -2.39 -6.63 9.23
C MET A 151 -2.46 -5.34 8.39
N VAL A 152 -1.68 -4.32 8.75
CA VAL A 152 -1.63 -3.07 7.99
C VAL A 152 -1.07 -3.29 6.59
N ALA A 153 -0.01 -4.09 6.43
CA ALA A 153 0.54 -4.41 5.12
C ALA A 153 -0.50 -5.09 4.20
N ASP A 154 -1.33 -5.96 4.74
CA ASP A 154 -2.40 -6.63 3.98
C ASP A 154 -3.55 -5.66 3.63
N LEU A 155 -4.01 -4.84 4.57
CA LEU A 155 -5.03 -3.82 4.34
C LEU A 155 -4.57 -2.76 3.31
N ARG A 156 -3.30 -2.37 3.34
CA ARG A 156 -2.74 -1.41 2.37
C ARG A 156 -2.69 -1.94 0.94
N LYS A 157 -2.66 -3.28 0.74
CA LYS A 157 -2.82 -3.86 -0.60
C LYS A 157 -4.19 -3.53 -1.19
N VAL A 158 -5.24 -3.60 -0.37
CA VAL A 158 -6.60 -3.23 -0.77
C VAL A 158 -6.69 -1.74 -1.13
N MET A 159 -6.09 -0.87 -0.32
CA MET A 159 -6.00 0.57 -0.64
C MET A 159 -5.32 0.84 -1.99
N LYS A 160 -4.26 0.10 -2.30
CA LYS A 160 -3.53 0.25 -3.58
C LYS A 160 -4.41 0.01 -4.80
N LEU A 161 -5.37 -0.91 -4.72
CA LEU A 161 -6.32 -1.19 -5.80
C LEU A 161 -7.21 0.02 -6.09
N ASN A 162 -7.56 0.78 -5.07
CA ASN A 162 -8.46 1.94 -5.20
C ASN A 162 -7.73 3.29 -5.33
N ARG A 163 -6.41 3.26 -5.33
CA ARG A 163 -5.50 4.42 -5.27
C ARG A 163 -5.70 5.45 -6.39
N HIS A 164 -6.19 5.03 -7.55
CA HIS A 164 -6.37 5.92 -8.68
C HIS A 164 -7.50 6.94 -8.49
N HIS A 165 -8.51 6.67 -7.66
CA HIS A 165 -9.61 7.61 -7.46
C HIS A 165 -9.26 8.76 -6.51
N SER A 166 -8.71 8.47 -5.34
CA SER A 166 -8.44 9.48 -4.31
C SER A 166 -7.41 10.53 -4.72
N LEU A 167 -6.51 10.16 -5.63
CA LEU A 167 -5.32 10.95 -5.94
C LEU A 167 -5.41 11.69 -7.27
N LEU A 168 -6.51 11.48 -8.00
CA LEU A 168 -6.86 12.30 -9.16
C LEU A 168 -7.49 13.63 -8.73
N LYS A 169 -7.95 13.74 -7.46
CA LYS A 169 -8.47 15.03 -6.96
C LYS A 169 -7.31 16.04 -6.89
N SER A 170 -7.50 17.16 -7.57
CA SER A 170 -6.58 18.29 -7.53
C SER A 170 -6.39 18.77 -6.09
N GLY A 171 -5.14 19.01 -5.66
CA GLY A 171 -4.82 19.49 -4.32
C GLY A 171 -4.66 18.42 -3.24
N ARG A 172 -5.04 17.15 -3.51
CA ARG A 172 -5.00 16.10 -2.47
C ARG A 172 -3.58 15.74 -2.01
N ILE A 173 -2.59 15.86 -2.87
CA ILE A 173 -1.19 15.62 -2.50
C ILE A 173 -0.71 16.67 -1.51
N GLU A 174 -1.02 17.93 -1.75
CA GLU A 174 -0.67 19.07 -0.88
C GLU A 174 -1.39 18.96 0.47
N GLU A 175 -2.66 18.58 0.48
CA GLU A 175 -3.42 18.33 1.71
C GLU A 175 -2.81 17.16 2.50
N SER A 176 -2.54 16.04 1.85
CA SER A 176 -1.89 14.89 2.49
C SER A 176 -0.55 15.25 3.10
N LEU A 177 0.27 16.06 2.39
CA LEU A 177 1.54 16.54 2.92
C LEU A 177 1.34 17.43 4.16
N ALA A 178 0.34 18.31 4.16
CA ALA A 178 0.02 19.14 5.32
C ALA A 178 -0.40 18.28 6.53
N GLU A 179 -1.19 17.25 6.31
CA GLU A 179 -1.58 16.29 7.34
C GLU A 179 -0.36 15.55 7.91
N HIS A 180 0.54 15.06 7.06
CA HIS A 180 1.79 14.42 7.48
C HIS A 180 2.68 15.32 8.32
N ARG A 181 2.78 16.63 7.99
CA ARG A 181 3.50 17.61 8.80
C ARG A 181 2.95 17.69 10.22
N LEU A 182 1.63 17.70 10.38
CA LEU A 182 0.99 17.72 11.70
C LEU A 182 1.28 16.45 12.49
N VAL A 183 1.25 15.27 11.83
CA VAL A 183 1.63 14.00 12.46
C VAL A 183 3.09 14.07 12.92
N LEU A 184 4.02 14.44 12.04
CA LEU A 184 5.44 14.53 12.37
C LEU A 184 5.73 15.51 13.50
N GLN A 185 5.09 16.70 13.49
CA GLN A 185 5.22 17.68 14.58
C GLN A 185 4.81 17.08 15.93
N ALA A 186 3.70 16.34 15.99
CA ALA A 186 3.26 15.67 17.21
C ALA A 186 4.24 14.57 17.66
N LEU A 187 4.81 13.80 16.72
CA LEU A 187 5.84 12.80 17.02
C LEU A 187 7.11 13.44 17.61
N LEU A 188 7.61 14.53 17.01
CA LEU A 188 8.79 15.25 17.46
C LEU A 188 8.56 15.95 18.81
N ALA A 189 7.35 16.45 19.04
CA ALA A 189 6.94 17.02 20.34
C ALA A 189 6.69 15.93 21.42
N ARG A 190 6.78 14.64 21.06
CA ARG A 190 6.49 13.50 21.94
C ARG A 190 5.09 13.55 22.54
N ASP A 191 4.15 14.18 21.83
CA ASP A 191 2.74 14.24 22.22
C ASP A 191 1.97 13.06 21.62
N ALA A 192 1.81 12.00 22.40
CA ALA A 192 1.14 10.78 21.98
C ALA A 192 -0.34 11.01 21.64
N ALA A 193 -1.02 11.88 22.40
CA ALA A 193 -2.43 12.16 22.17
C ALA A 193 -2.63 12.92 20.84
N ALA A 194 -1.81 13.96 20.61
CA ALA A 194 -1.82 14.70 19.35
C ALA A 194 -1.44 13.78 18.17
N ALA A 195 -0.38 12.95 18.30
CA ALA A 195 0.05 12.05 17.23
C ALA A 195 -1.07 11.08 16.83
N THR A 196 -1.76 10.49 17.81
CA THR A 196 -2.91 9.62 17.58
C THR A 196 -4.05 10.37 16.86
N LEU A 197 -4.42 11.56 17.35
CA LEU A 197 -5.50 12.36 16.76
C LEU A 197 -5.18 12.76 15.31
N ARG A 198 -3.97 13.27 15.05
CA ARG A 198 -3.58 13.72 13.71
C ARG A 198 -3.52 12.57 12.71
N MET A 199 -3.12 11.38 13.12
CA MET A 199 -3.15 10.19 12.27
C MET A 199 -4.60 9.75 11.97
N GLN A 200 -5.52 9.84 12.93
CA GLN A 200 -6.95 9.57 12.70
C GLN A 200 -7.55 10.58 11.69
N GLU A 201 -7.24 11.86 11.83
CA GLU A 201 -7.67 12.90 10.89
C GLU A 201 -7.14 12.64 9.49
N HIS A 202 -5.87 12.26 9.35
CA HIS A 202 -5.25 11.91 8.08
C HIS A 202 -6.00 10.77 7.36
N PHE A 203 -6.36 9.70 8.08
CA PHE A 203 -7.14 8.60 7.49
C PHE A 203 -8.57 9.00 7.14
N ARG A 204 -9.24 9.80 7.97
CA ARG A 204 -10.57 10.31 7.67
C ARG A 204 -10.59 11.13 6.39
N ASN A 205 -9.69 12.11 6.29
CA ASN A 205 -9.56 12.95 5.10
C ASN A 205 -9.15 12.15 3.85
N GLY A 206 -8.34 11.10 4.05
CA GLY A 206 -7.97 10.16 3.00
C GLY A 206 -9.17 9.39 2.45
N LEU A 207 -10.10 8.95 3.31
CA LEU A 207 -11.34 8.28 2.91
C LEU A 207 -12.27 9.25 2.16
N GLU A 208 -12.49 10.46 2.68
CA GLU A 208 -13.30 11.50 2.02
C GLU A 208 -12.79 11.86 0.62
N ALA A 209 -11.49 11.79 0.43
CA ALA A 209 -10.88 12.01 -0.88
C ALA A 209 -10.98 10.78 -1.81
N ALA A 210 -11.17 9.58 -1.27
CA ALA A 210 -11.29 8.33 -2.02
C ALA A 210 -12.73 8.02 -2.47
N ALA A 211 -13.73 8.60 -1.79
CA ALA A 211 -15.14 8.60 -2.17
C ALA A 211 -15.40 9.65 -3.27
#